data_da18e23f94852cefeea26f581395190c
#
_entry.id   da18e23f94852cefeea26f581395190c
#
_cell.length_a   1.000
_cell.length_b   1.000
_cell.length_c   1.000
_cell.angle_alpha   90.00
_cell.angle_beta   90.00
_cell.angle_gamma   90.00
#
_symmetry.space_group_name_H-M   'P 1'
#
loop_
_entity.id
_entity.type
_entity.pdbx_description
1 polymer ?
#
loop_
_entity_poly.entity_id
_entity_poly.type
_entity_poly.pdbx_seq_one_letter_code
_entity_poly.pdbx_strand_id
1 'polypeptide(L)'
;MRKEIITYVENLEQQRQLYKRTLVIVVLSQIFGGAGLAAGITVGALLARDLLGTDAYAGVPTALFTLGSAAAAFLIGLMSQRVGRRFGLATGFLTGALGAVGVIIAATLESVPLLFISLLIYGAGTATNLQARYAGTDLANATERATAVSIAMVSTTFGAVAGPNLVEPMGRVADGLGLPTLSGPFLLAGVAYLFAGLILLVFLNPDPLLVARAIEAKRQETTDTSVHPTESTHDRRGVYVGAFVMILSQIVMVAIMTMTP
;
A
#
# COMPACT_ATOMS: atom_id res chain seq x y z
N MET A 1 3.44 -22.26 14.05
CA MET A 1 3.59 -21.80 12.65
C MET A 1 3.78 -22.95 11.65
N ARG A 2 4.82 -23.81 11.75
CA ARG A 2 5.04 -24.91 10.78
C ARG A 2 3.94 -25.99 10.77
N LYS A 3 3.41 -26.39 11.91
CA LYS A 3 2.31 -27.39 12.02
C LYS A 3 0.97 -26.86 11.49
N GLU A 4 0.67 -25.59 11.71
CA GLU A 4 -0.56 -24.97 11.21
C GLU A 4 -0.57 -24.84 9.67
N ILE A 5 0.58 -24.51 9.06
CA ILE A 5 0.70 -24.41 7.61
C ILE A 5 0.47 -25.78 6.94
N ILE A 6 0.93 -26.88 7.53
CA ILE A 6 0.76 -28.24 6.98
C ILE A 6 -0.73 -28.58 6.81
N THR A 7 -1.58 -28.19 7.74
CA THR A 7 -3.02 -28.46 7.68
C THR A 7 -3.68 -27.78 6.47
N TYR A 8 -3.24 -26.55 6.12
CA TYR A 8 -3.72 -25.84 4.94
C TYR A 8 -3.17 -26.41 3.63
N VAL A 9 -2.00 -27.03 3.65
CA VAL A 9 -1.38 -27.65 2.47
C VAL A 9 -2.12 -28.94 2.05
N GLU A 10 -2.77 -29.62 2.99
CA GLU A 10 -3.43 -30.91 2.75
C GLU A 10 -4.93 -30.81 2.48
N ASN A 11 -5.58 -29.70 2.84
CA ASN A 11 -7.03 -29.56 2.76
C ASN A 11 -7.45 -28.37 1.88
N LEU A 12 -7.96 -28.70 0.68
CA LEU A 12 -8.45 -27.71 -0.31
C LEU A 12 -9.57 -26.82 0.23
N GLU A 13 -10.42 -27.34 1.10
CA GLU A 13 -11.51 -26.57 1.67
C GLU A 13 -11.01 -25.51 2.66
N GLN A 14 -10.00 -25.85 3.45
CA GLN A 14 -9.34 -24.91 4.34
C GLN A 14 -8.54 -23.86 3.57
N GLN A 15 -7.91 -24.20 2.45
CA GLN A 15 -7.28 -23.22 1.55
C GLN A 15 -8.30 -22.22 1.04
N ARG A 16 -9.48 -22.67 0.60
CA ARG A 16 -10.54 -21.82 0.10
C ARG A 16 -11.13 -20.92 1.19
N GLN A 17 -11.28 -21.42 2.41
CA GLN A 17 -11.72 -20.61 3.55
C GLN A 17 -10.68 -19.54 3.89
N LEU A 18 -9.39 -19.89 3.90
CA LEU A 18 -8.29 -18.95 4.13
C LEU A 18 -8.23 -17.88 3.04
N TYR A 19 -8.40 -18.26 1.76
CA TYR A 19 -8.48 -17.31 0.65
C TYR A 19 -9.60 -16.28 0.87
N LYS A 20 -10.82 -16.73 1.15
CA LYS A 20 -11.96 -15.82 1.41
C LYS A 20 -11.71 -14.89 2.57
N ARG A 21 -11.17 -15.42 3.69
CA ARG A 21 -10.81 -14.63 4.87
C ARG A 21 -9.74 -13.59 4.52
N THR A 22 -8.69 -14.00 3.82
CA THR A 22 -7.62 -13.09 3.37
C THR A 22 -8.17 -11.97 2.50
N LEU A 23 -9.06 -12.29 1.56
CA LEU A 23 -9.69 -11.31 0.69
C LEU A 23 -10.50 -10.28 1.48
N VAL A 24 -11.29 -10.71 2.46
CA VAL A 24 -12.06 -9.79 3.34
C VAL A 24 -11.12 -8.87 4.13
N ILE A 25 -10.04 -9.41 4.69
CA ILE A 25 -9.05 -8.64 5.45
C ILE A 25 -8.38 -7.59 4.55
N VAL A 26 -8.00 -7.99 3.33
CA VAL A 26 -7.42 -7.08 2.34
C VAL A 26 -8.42 -6.00 1.94
N VAL A 27 -9.67 -6.34 1.70
CA VAL A 27 -10.76 -5.38 1.39
C VAL A 27 -10.89 -4.32 2.49
N LEU A 28 -10.96 -4.74 3.75
CA LEU A 28 -11.05 -3.82 4.89
C LEU A 28 -9.83 -2.90 4.95
N SER A 29 -8.63 -3.47 4.82
CA SER A 29 -7.39 -2.69 4.80
C SER A 29 -7.35 -1.71 3.62
N GLN A 30 -7.87 -2.09 2.45
CA GLN A 30 -7.89 -1.24 1.26
C GLN A 30 -8.88 -0.07 1.36
N ILE A 31 -10.01 -0.23 2.06
CA ILE A 31 -10.94 0.87 2.34
C ILE A 31 -10.22 1.94 3.17
N PHE A 32 -9.58 1.55 4.27
CA PHE A 32 -8.81 2.47 5.11
C PHE A 32 -7.59 3.04 4.35
N GLY A 33 -6.83 2.19 3.66
CA GLY A 33 -5.69 2.63 2.86
C GLY A 33 -6.06 3.63 1.77
N GLY A 34 -7.23 3.46 1.13
CA GLY A 34 -7.77 4.41 0.15
C GLY A 34 -8.09 5.78 0.74
N ALA A 35 -8.68 5.82 1.95
CA ALA A 35 -8.95 7.08 2.63
C ALA A 35 -7.65 7.85 2.98
N GLY A 36 -6.60 7.12 3.37
CA GLY A 36 -5.29 7.72 3.61
C GLY A 36 -4.62 8.30 2.36
N LEU A 37 -4.83 7.71 1.19
CA LEU A 37 -4.24 8.17 -0.07
C LEU A 37 -4.60 9.62 -0.43
N ALA A 38 -5.86 9.98 -0.22
CA ALA A 38 -6.41 11.24 -0.70
C ALA A 38 -5.74 12.46 -0.06
N ALA A 39 -5.39 12.39 1.22
CA ALA A 39 -4.80 13.51 1.95
C ALA A 39 -3.45 13.97 1.38
N GLY A 40 -2.57 13.03 1.04
CA GLY A 40 -1.22 13.33 0.56
C GLY A 40 -1.23 14.06 -0.79
N ILE A 41 -2.11 13.64 -1.70
CA ILE A 41 -2.17 14.19 -3.06
C ILE A 41 -2.80 15.59 -3.07
N THR A 42 -3.91 15.77 -2.34
CA THR A 42 -4.69 17.00 -2.39
C THR A 42 -4.14 18.11 -1.51
N VAL A 43 -3.65 17.77 -0.32
CA VAL A 43 -3.32 18.76 0.71
C VAL A 43 -1.83 18.95 0.93
N GLY A 44 -0.99 17.96 0.58
CA GLY A 44 0.46 18.06 0.76
C GLY A 44 1.10 19.21 0.03
N ALA A 45 0.69 19.48 -1.22
CA ALA A 45 1.17 20.60 -2.01
C ALA A 45 0.65 21.95 -1.47
N LEU A 46 -0.62 22.01 -1.02
CA LEU A 46 -1.20 23.22 -0.41
C LEU A 46 -0.50 23.59 0.89
N LEU A 47 -0.23 22.60 1.76
CA LEU A 47 0.46 22.83 3.02
C LEU A 47 1.90 23.32 2.79
N ALA A 48 2.60 22.76 1.80
CA ALA A 48 3.93 23.23 1.45
C ALA A 48 3.93 24.66 0.89
N ARG A 49 2.94 25.02 0.08
CA ARG A 49 2.76 26.37 -0.43
C ARG A 49 2.51 27.36 0.71
N ASP A 50 1.65 26.99 1.65
CA ASP A 50 1.33 27.82 2.82
C ASP A 50 2.59 28.11 3.66
N LEU A 51 3.39 27.07 3.94
CA LEU A 51 4.62 27.20 4.72
C LEU A 51 5.78 27.90 3.99
N LEU A 52 5.86 27.77 2.65
CA LEU A 52 6.94 28.37 1.85
C LEU A 52 6.62 29.80 1.40
N GLY A 53 5.34 30.19 1.39
CA GLY A 53 4.90 31.49 0.89
C GLY A 53 5.14 31.72 -0.60
N THR A 54 5.47 30.67 -1.37
CA THR A 54 5.81 30.76 -2.80
C THR A 54 5.40 29.51 -3.57
N ASP A 55 5.00 29.70 -4.82
CA ASP A 55 4.67 28.61 -5.75
C ASP A 55 5.91 27.99 -6.43
N ALA A 56 7.08 28.61 -6.28
CA ALA A 56 8.30 28.18 -6.98
C ALA A 56 8.70 26.71 -6.68
N TYR A 57 8.32 26.21 -5.52
CA TYR A 57 8.66 24.84 -5.06
C TYR A 57 7.44 23.92 -4.97
N ALA A 58 6.31 24.25 -5.64
CA ALA A 58 5.07 23.48 -5.55
C ALA A 58 5.21 22.00 -5.97
N GLY A 59 6.16 21.67 -6.83
CA GLY A 59 6.44 20.30 -7.25
C GLY A 59 7.27 19.47 -6.28
N VAL A 60 8.02 20.09 -5.35
CA VAL A 60 8.95 19.38 -4.45
C VAL A 60 8.21 18.43 -3.51
N PRO A 61 7.09 18.79 -2.86
CA PRO A 61 6.31 17.89 -2.01
C PRO A 61 5.86 16.63 -2.75
N THR A 62 5.34 16.80 -3.96
CA THR A 62 4.88 15.68 -4.80
C THR A 62 6.04 14.78 -5.22
N ALA A 63 7.19 15.36 -5.56
CA ALA A 63 8.40 14.61 -5.91
C ALA A 63 8.92 13.78 -4.73
N LEU A 64 9.01 14.37 -3.53
CA LEU A 64 9.44 13.69 -2.32
C LEU A 64 8.49 12.57 -1.91
N PHE A 65 7.18 12.83 -1.95
CA PHE A 65 6.16 11.84 -1.70
C PHE A 65 6.26 10.64 -2.67
N THR A 66 6.46 10.91 -3.96
CA THR A 66 6.62 9.88 -4.99
C THR A 66 7.92 9.10 -4.80
N LEU A 67 9.03 9.77 -4.49
CA LEU A 67 10.31 9.15 -4.20
C LEU A 67 10.22 8.25 -2.96
N GLY A 68 9.60 8.73 -1.90
CA GLY A 68 9.33 7.97 -0.69
C GLY A 68 8.49 6.72 -0.97
N SER A 69 7.44 6.87 -1.79
CA SER A 69 6.61 5.76 -2.22
C SER A 69 7.41 4.71 -3.02
N ALA A 70 8.28 5.14 -3.94
CA ALA A 70 9.12 4.24 -4.71
C ALA A 70 10.13 3.48 -3.83
N ALA A 71 10.81 4.18 -2.93
CA ALA A 71 11.75 3.57 -1.98
C ALA A 71 11.03 2.57 -1.06
N ALA A 72 9.88 2.96 -0.52
CA ALA A 72 9.06 2.11 0.32
C ALA A 72 8.53 0.88 -0.44
N ALA A 73 8.13 1.03 -1.69
CA ALA A 73 7.68 -0.10 -2.52
C ALA A 73 8.75 -1.18 -2.62
N PHE A 74 10.00 -0.79 -2.81
CA PHE A 74 11.13 -1.71 -2.86
C PHE A 74 11.37 -2.39 -1.50
N LEU A 75 11.45 -1.62 -0.43
CA LEU A 75 11.72 -2.15 0.92
C LEU A 75 10.60 -3.07 1.42
N ILE A 76 9.33 -2.66 1.24
CA ILE A 76 8.15 -3.45 1.63
C ILE A 76 8.07 -4.72 0.79
N GLY A 77 8.40 -4.65 -0.51
CA GLY A 77 8.49 -5.80 -1.39
C GLY A 77 9.51 -6.83 -0.90
N LEU A 78 10.74 -6.40 -0.59
CA LEU A 78 11.79 -7.25 -0.02
C LEU A 78 11.37 -7.85 1.33
N MET A 79 10.80 -7.03 2.21
CA MET A 79 10.35 -7.47 3.53
C MET A 79 9.21 -8.49 3.42
N SER A 80 8.22 -8.23 2.56
CA SER A 80 7.11 -9.14 2.30
C SER A 80 7.61 -10.50 1.77
N GLN A 81 8.64 -10.49 0.93
CA GLN A 81 9.23 -11.73 0.43
C GLN A 81 9.99 -12.52 1.50
N ARG A 82 10.64 -11.84 2.44
CA ARG A 82 11.45 -12.49 3.49
C ARG A 82 10.63 -12.96 4.69
N VAL A 83 9.71 -12.12 5.16
CA VAL A 83 9.00 -12.31 6.43
C VAL A 83 7.51 -12.61 6.23
N GLY A 84 6.98 -12.37 5.03
CA GLY A 84 5.57 -12.56 4.67
C GLY A 84 4.83 -11.25 4.45
N ARG A 85 3.64 -11.35 3.84
CA ARG A 85 2.78 -10.21 3.52
C ARG A 85 2.29 -9.48 4.77
N ARG A 86 1.98 -10.22 5.81
CA ARG A 86 1.48 -9.71 7.09
C ARG A 86 2.38 -8.61 7.65
N PHE A 87 3.65 -8.92 7.84
CA PHE A 87 4.60 -7.97 8.41
C PHE A 87 5.03 -6.89 7.41
N GLY A 88 5.27 -7.27 6.14
CA GLY A 88 5.67 -6.31 5.12
C GLY A 88 4.66 -5.20 4.91
N LEU A 89 3.39 -5.56 4.72
CA LEU A 89 2.33 -4.59 4.48
C LEU A 89 1.94 -3.82 5.76
N ALA A 90 1.89 -4.49 6.90
CA ALA A 90 1.60 -3.81 8.17
C ALA A 90 2.61 -2.72 8.49
N THR A 91 3.92 -3.02 8.39
CA THR A 91 4.96 -2.02 8.62
C THR A 91 4.91 -0.87 7.62
N GLY A 92 4.60 -1.14 6.36
CA GLY A 92 4.46 -0.08 5.36
C GLY A 92 3.33 0.90 5.67
N PHE A 93 2.15 0.41 6.05
CA PHE A 93 1.04 1.27 6.49
C PHE A 93 1.36 2.01 7.79
N LEU A 94 1.96 1.34 8.79
CA LEU A 94 2.35 1.98 10.04
C LEU A 94 3.42 3.07 9.81
N THR A 95 4.36 2.86 8.91
CA THR A 95 5.33 3.88 8.49
C THR A 95 4.63 5.06 7.82
N GLY A 96 3.64 4.80 6.94
CA GLY A 96 2.81 5.86 6.37
C GLY A 96 2.03 6.65 7.42
N ALA A 97 1.49 5.98 8.45
CA ALA A 97 0.81 6.63 9.57
C ALA A 97 1.77 7.53 10.37
N LEU A 98 3.01 7.06 10.63
CA LEU A 98 4.05 7.89 11.26
C LEU A 98 4.40 9.11 10.39
N GLY A 99 4.46 8.94 9.07
CA GLY A 99 4.64 10.06 8.14
C GLY A 99 3.53 11.09 8.24
N ALA A 100 2.26 10.66 8.35
CA ALA A 100 1.12 11.55 8.55
C ALA A 100 1.22 12.35 9.87
N VAL A 101 1.58 11.69 10.96
CA VAL A 101 1.84 12.36 12.25
C VAL A 101 2.98 13.38 12.11
N GLY A 102 4.05 13.01 11.42
CA GLY A 102 5.16 13.92 11.14
C GLY A 102 4.75 15.16 10.35
N VAL A 103 3.84 15.03 9.37
CA VAL A 103 3.28 16.19 8.63
C VAL A 103 2.48 17.10 9.56
N ILE A 104 1.68 16.55 10.47
CA ILE A 104 0.93 17.35 11.46
C ILE A 104 1.88 18.13 12.35
N ILE A 105 2.92 17.49 12.86
CA ILE A 105 3.94 18.15 13.69
C ILE A 105 4.68 19.22 12.88
N ALA A 106 5.02 18.94 11.63
CA ALA A 106 5.68 19.90 10.74
C ALA A 106 4.82 21.14 10.49
N ALA A 107 3.51 20.96 10.28
CA ALA A 107 2.55 22.03 10.14
C ALA A 107 2.42 22.90 11.41
N THR A 108 2.41 22.26 12.59
CA THR A 108 2.30 22.93 13.86
C THR A 108 3.56 23.73 14.22
N LEU A 109 4.74 23.22 13.84
CA LEU A 109 6.04 23.85 14.08
C LEU A 109 6.47 24.79 12.93
N GLU A 110 5.66 24.92 11.89
CA GLU A 110 5.98 25.68 10.67
C GLU A 110 7.33 25.29 10.05
N SER A 111 7.70 23.99 10.14
CA SER A 111 9.01 23.49 9.75
C SER A 111 8.98 22.82 8.37
N VAL A 112 9.47 23.51 7.35
CA VAL A 112 9.57 23.02 5.97
C VAL A 112 10.47 21.75 5.87
N PRO A 113 11.67 21.68 6.50
CA PRO A 113 12.49 20.47 6.42
C PRO A 113 11.78 19.25 7.01
N LEU A 114 11.07 19.42 8.13
CA LEU A 114 10.31 18.35 8.76
C LEU A 114 9.15 17.92 7.88
N LEU A 115 8.46 18.85 7.22
CA LEU A 115 7.41 18.54 6.24
C LEU A 115 7.93 17.65 5.12
N PHE A 116 9.07 18.00 4.54
CA PHE A 116 9.64 17.25 3.42
C PHE A 116 10.04 15.82 3.81
N ILE A 117 10.69 15.65 4.98
CA ILE A 117 11.01 14.32 5.50
C ILE A 117 9.74 13.53 5.79
N SER A 118 8.73 14.16 6.37
CA SER A 118 7.47 13.52 6.72
C SER A 118 6.68 13.08 5.48
N LEU A 119 6.66 13.88 4.42
CA LEU A 119 6.02 13.53 3.14
C LEU A 119 6.73 12.34 2.47
N LEU A 120 8.05 12.29 2.53
CA LEU A 120 8.82 11.16 2.02
C LEU A 120 8.45 9.86 2.78
N ILE A 121 8.36 9.91 4.11
CA ILE A 121 7.95 8.77 4.95
C ILE A 121 6.48 8.40 4.68
N TYR A 122 5.61 9.40 4.53
CA TYR A 122 4.19 9.22 4.26
C TYR A 122 3.92 8.44 2.95
N GLY A 123 4.80 8.58 1.96
CA GLY A 123 4.75 7.82 0.71
C GLY A 123 4.73 6.30 0.89
N ALA A 124 5.21 5.80 2.03
CA ALA A 124 5.16 4.37 2.36
C ALA A 124 3.73 3.82 2.43
N GLY A 125 2.78 4.59 2.95
CA GLY A 125 1.37 4.21 2.99
C GLY A 125 0.78 3.99 1.60
N THR A 126 1.10 4.88 0.66
CA THR A 126 0.69 4.78 -0.74
C THR A 126 1.26 3.54 -1.43
N ALA A 127 2.56 3.31 -1.30
CA ALA A 127 3.23 2.13 -1.84
C ALA A 127 2.61 0.84 -1.29
N THR A 128 2.31 0.83 0.02
CA THR A 128 1.70 -0.31 0.68
C THR A 128 0.28 -0.57 0.17
N ASN A 129 -0.51 0.47 -0.03
CA ASN A 129 -1.87 0.35 -0.59
C ASN A 129 -1.82 -0.31 -1.98
N LEU A 130 -0.88 0.10 -2.84
CA LEU A 130 -0.68 -0.52 -4.15
C LEU A 130 -0.27 -2.01 -4.05
N GLN A 131 0.55 -2.38 -3.08
CA GLN A 131 1.01 -3.76 -2.92
C GLN A 131 -0.01 -4.66 -2.19
N ALA A 132 -0.81 -4.10 -1.27
CA ALA A 132 -1.76 -4.87 -0.47
C ALA A 132 -2.84 -5.55 -1.32
N ARG A 133 -3.20 -4.97 -2.48
CA ARG A 133 -4.15 -5.58 -3.42
C ARG A 133 -3.69 -6.95 -3.93
N TYR A 134 -2.39 -7.17 -4.04
CA TYR A 134 -1.82 -8.44 -4.49
C TYR A 134 -1.79 -9.51 -3.40
N ALA A 135 -1.86 -9.15 -2.13
CA ALA A 135 -1.96 -10.12 -1.05
C ALA A 135 -3.25 -10.96 -1.12
N GLY A 136 -4.33 -10.39 -1.67
CA GLY A 136 -5.57 -11.10 -1.95
C GLY A 136 -5.44 -12.15 -3.06
N THR A 137 -4.37 -12.11 -3.87
CA THR A 137 -4.18 -13.06 -4.98
C THR A 137 -3.23 -14.20 -4.65
N ASP A 138 -2.53 -14.16 -3.53
CA ASP A 138 -1.49 -15.15 -3.19
C ASP A 138 -2.05 -16.58 -3.10
N LEU A 139 -3.31 -16.73 -2.65
CA LEU A 139 -4.01 -18.02 -2.55
C LEU A 139 -5.12 -18.20 -3.61
N ALA A 140 -5.25 -17.25 -4.53
CA ALA A 140 -6.29 -17.30 -5.57
C ALA A 140 -5.92 -18.26 -6.70
N ASN A 141 -6.90 -19.02 -7.19
CA ASN A 141 -6.76 -19.78 -8.40
C ASN A 141 -6.57 -18.86 -9.61
N ALA A 142 -6.06 -19.38 -10.73
CA ALA A 142 -5.77 -18.59 -11.92
C ALA A 142 -7.00 -17.80 -12.43
N THR A 143 -8.20 -18.37 -12.32
CA THR A 143 -9.48 -17.76 -12.71
C THR A 143 -9.97 -16.71 -11.72
N GLU A 144 -9.55 -16.76 -10.45
CA GLU A 144 -10.01 -15.87 -9.37
C GLU A 144 -9.07 -14.68 -9.14
N ARG A 145 -7.84 -14.73 -9.67
CA ARG A 145 -6.83 -13.66 -9.45
C ARG A 145 -7.29 -12.29 -9.91
N ALA A 146 -7.84 -12.22 -11.12
CA ALA A 146 -8.36 -10.96 -11.67
C ALA A 146 -9.50 -10.40 -10.81
N THR A 147 -10.42 -11.26 -10.38
CA THR A 147 -11.54 -10.87 -9.52
C THR A 147 -11.04 -10.36 -8.15
N ALA A 148 -10.06 -11.04 -7.54
CA ALA A 148 -9.49 -10.61 -6.26
C ALA A 148 -8.86 -9.22 -6.35
N VAL A 149 -8.07 -8.94 -7.41
CA VAL A 149 -7.50 -7.61 -7.65
C VAL A 149 -8.59 -6.58 -7.86
N SER A 150 -9.61 -6.89 -8.69
CA SER A 150 -10.72 -5.97 -8.96
C SER A 150 -11.49 -5.60 -7.70
N ILE A 151 -11.79 -6.57 -6.84
CA ILE A 151 -12.46 -6.33 -5.55
C ILE A 151 -11.60 -5.42 -4.66
N ALA A 152 -10.30 -5.67 -4.57
CA ALA A 152 -9.39 -4.83 -3.80
C ALA A 152 -9.31 -3.39 -4.36
N MET A 153 -9.29 -3.21 -5.68
CA MET A 153 -9.29 -1.89 -6.33
C MET A 153 -10.60 -1.13 -6.08
N VAL A 154 -11.75 -1.80 -6.22
CA VAL A 154 -13.06 -1.20 -5.90
C VAL A 154 -13.11 -0.79 -4.43
N SER A 155 -12.58 -1.60 -3.53
CA SER A 155 -12.52 -1.29 -2.10
C SER A 155 -11.68 -0.05 -1.81
N THR A 156 -10.55 0.12 -2.50
CA THR A 156 -9.73 1.35 -2.42
C THR A 156 -10.52 2.58 -2.86
N THR A 157 -11.37 2.44 -3.89
CA THR A 157 -12.18 3.55 -4.42
C THR A 157 -13.15 4.09 -3.36
N PHE A 158 -13.77 3.23 -2.55
CA PHE A 158 -14.63 3.68 -1.45
C PHE A 158 -13.87 4.58 -0.46
N GLY A 159 -12.65 4.18 -0.08
CA GLY A 159 -11.79 5.00 0.77
C GLY A 159 -11.37 6.30 0.08
N ALA A 160 -10.98 6.23 -1.18
CA ALA A 160 -10.54 7.40 -1.96
C ALA A 160 -11.66 8.43 -2.18
N VAL A 161 -12.91 7.99 -2.30
CA VAL A 161 -14.08 8.88 -2.38
C VAL A 161 -14.36 9.52 -1.01
N ALA A 162 -14.21 8.77 0.08
CA ALA A 162 -14.40 9.30 1.43
C ALA A 162 -13.37 10.39 1.77
N GLY A 163 -12.13 10.26 1.30
CA GLY A 163 -11.03 11.19 1.60
C GLY A 163 -11.35 12.65 1.30
N PRO A 164 -11.59 13.05 0.03
CA PRO A 164 -11.92 14.43 -0.32
C PRO A 164 -13.18 14.96 0.39
N ASN A 165 -14.20 14.12 0.58
CA ASN A 165 -15.44 14.50 1.27
C ASN A 165 -15.23 14.77 2.77
N LEU A 166 -14.19 14.23 3.36
CA LEU A 166 -13.87 14.41 4.78
C LEU A 166 -12.81 15.49 5.02
N VAL A 167 -12.27 16.14 3.99
CA VAL A 167 -11.24 17.19 4.13
C VAL A 167 -11.75 18.33 5.02
N GLU A 168 -12.91 18.91 4.71
CA GLU A 168 -13.47 20.03 5.47
C GLU A 168 -13.89 19.61 6.90
N PRO A 169 -14.63 18.50 7.14
CA PRO A 169 -14.89 18.02 8.48
C PRO A 169 -13.63 17.79 9.30
N MET A 170 -12.58 17.21 8.71
CA MET A 170 -11.31 16.95 9.41
C MET A 170 -10.52 18.24 9.67
N GLY A 171 -10.62 19.24 8.79
CA GLY A 171 -10.10 20.58 9.05
C GLY A 171 -10.71 21.20 10.30
N ARG A 172 -12.03 21.12 10.45
CA ARG A 172 -12.73 21.60 11.67
C ARG A 172 -12.33 20.83 12.93
N VAL A 173 -12.08 19.53 12.81
CA VAL A 173 -11.57 18.72 13.93
C VAL A 173 -10.15 19.18 14.30
N ALA A 174 -9.29 19.44 13.33
CA ALA A 174 -7.94 19.94 13.56
C ALA A 174 -7.97 21.29 14.29
N ASP A 175 -8.81 22.24 13.82
CA ASP A 175 -9.00 23.54 14.48
C ASP A 175 -9.45 23.38 15.93
N GLY A 176 -10.40 22.46 16.20
CA GLY A 176 -10.87 22.16 17.55
C GLY A 176 -9.80 21.58 18.47
N LEU A 177 -8.76 20.98 17.89
CA LEU A 177 -7.57 20.48 18.61
C LEU A 177 -6.44 21.51 18.71
N GLY A 178 -6.62 22.73 18.16
CA GLY A 178 -5.60 23.77 18.11
C GLY A 178 -4.50 23.48 17.07
N LEU A 179 -4.80 22.67 16.05
CA LEU A 179 -3.89 22.33 14.96
C LEU A 179 -4.24 23.14 13.69
N PRO A 180 -3.29 23.38 12.80
CA PRO A 180 -3.57 24.02 11.51
C PRO A 180 -4.66 23.27 10.72
N THR A 181 -5.64 23.98 10.14
CA THR A 181 -6.78 23.39 9.38
C THR A 181 -6.32 22.44 8.29
N LEU A 182 -5.23 22.77 7.58
CA LEU A 182 -4.64 21.96 6.51
C LEU A 182 -4.03 20.64 7.02
N SER A 183 -3.81 20.49 8.32
CA SER A 183 -3.35 19.23 8.91
C SER A 183 -4.48 18.21 9.12
N GLY A 184 -5.75 18.64 9.06
CA GLY A 184 -6.92 17.80 9.28
C GLY A 184 -6.98 16.54 8.41
N PRO A 185 -6.79 16.62 7.09
CA PRO A 185 -6.73 15.46 6.22
C PRO A 185 -5.63 14.46 6.57
N PHE A 186 -4.50 14.94 7.14
CA PHE A 186 -3.43 14.05 7.61
C PHE A 186 -3.76 13.35 8.92
N LEU A 187 -4.64 13.93 9.76
CA LEU A 187 -5.23 13.22 10.90
C LEU A 187 -6.04 12.02 10.43
N LEU A 188 -6.92 12.22 9.45
CA LEU A 188 -7.69 11.13 8.84
C LEU A 188 -6.75 10.07 8.24
N ALA A 189 -5.75 10.51 7.49
CA ALA A 189 -4.80 9.60 6.84
C ALA A 189 -3.99 8.79 7.85
N GLY A 190 -3.51 9.42 8.92
CA GLY A 190 -2.78 8.76 9.99
C GLY A 190 -3.60 7.67 10.67
N VAL A 191 -4.84 8.00 11.04
CA VAL A 191 -5.79 7.04 11.64
C VAL A 191 -6.13 5.93 10.66
N ALA A 192 -6.40 6.26 9.40
CA ALA A 192 -6.75 5.29 8.36
C ALA A 192 -5.59 4.31 8.09
N TYR A 193 -4.37 4.81 7.93
CA TYR A 193 -3.19 3.95 7.75
C TYR A 193 -2.87 3.11 9.00
N LEU A 194 -3.06 3.68 10.18
CA LEU A 194 -2.93 2.93 11.44
C LEU A 194 -3.89 1.74 11.47
N PHE A 195 -5.18 1.97 11.19
CA PHE A 195 -6.16 0.89 11.15
C PHE A 195 -5.87 -0.11 10.02
N ALA A 196 -5.51 0.34 8.82
CA ALA A 196 -5.12 -0.56 7.73
C ALA A 196 -3.95 -1.47 8.14
N GLY A 197 -2.92 -0.90 8.77
CA GLY A 197 -1.76 -1.66 9.25
C GLY A 197 -2.11 -2.63 10.36
N LEU A 198 -2.91 -2.21 11.36
CA LEU A 198 -3.34 -3.06 12.47
C LEU A 198 -4.24 -4.20 12.01
N ILE A 199 -5.17 -3.95 11.08
CA ILE A 199 -6.03 -4.99 10.48
C ILE A 199 -5.15 -6.08 9.84
N LEU A 200 -4.16 -5.70 9.05
CA LEU A 200 -3.25 -6.67 8.43
C LEU A 200 -2.38 -7.37 9.49
N LEU A 201 -1.86 -6.64 10.47
CA LEU A 201 -1.00 -7.18 11.50
C LEU A 201 -1.72 -8.20 12.39
N VAL A 202 -2.96 -7.93 12.75
CA VAL A 202 -3.72 -8.79 13.69
C VAL A 202 -4.42 -9.92 12.96
N PHE A 203 -5.13 -9.62 11.88
CA PHE A 203 -6.05 -10.57 11.25
C PHE A 203 -5.45 -11.38 10.12
N LEU A 204 -4.35 -10.92 9.46
CA LEU A 204 -3.71 -11.65 8.36
C LEU A 204 -2.80 -12.77 8.88
N ASN A 205 -3.39 -13.67 9.64
CA ASN A 205 -2.73 -14.85 10.21
C ASN A 205 -3.61 -16.10 9.98
N PRO A 206 -3.10 -17.17 9.34
CA PRO A 206 -1.73 -17.33 8.81
C PRO A 206 -1.44 -16.46 7.57
N ASP A 207 -0.15 -16.21 7.33
CA ASP A 207 0.30 -15.37 6.22
C ASP A 207 0.03 -16.06 4.86
N PRO A 208 -0.72 -15.42 3.94
CA PRO A 208 -1.14 -16.04 2.69
C PRO A 208 0.04 -16.39 1.78
N LEU A 209 1.10 -15.56 1.75
CA LEU A 209 2.28 -15.81 0.93
C LEU A 209 3.09 -17.01 1.43
N LEU A 210 3.23 -17.16 2.75
CA LEU A 210 3.96 -18.28 3.32
C LEU A 210 3.20 -19.60 3.11
N VAL A 211 1.87 -19.57 3.21
CA VAL A 211 1.02 -20.74 2.90
C VAL A 211 1.09 -21.07 1.42
N ALA A 212 0.99 -20.09 0.52
CA ALA A 212 1.08 -20.30 -0.92
C ALA A 212 2.43 -20.92 -1.33
N ARG A 213 3.54 -20.45 -0.75
CA ARG A 213 4.87 -21.04 -0.98
C ARG A 213 4.98 -22.47 -0.48
N ALA A 214 4.38 -22.79 0.66
CA ALA A 214 4.39 -24.16 1.18
C ALA A 214 3.58 -25.12 0.30
N ILE A 215 2.44 -24.66 -0.24
CA ILE A 215 1.64 -25.42 -1.21
C ILE A 215 2.44 -25.69 -2.48
N GLU A 216 3.11 -24.68 -3.02
CA GLU A 216 3.91 -24.78 -4.23
C GLU A 216 5.11 -25.72 -4.04
N ALA A 217 5.83 -25.62 -2.92
CA ALA A 217 6.94 -26.52 -2.59
C ALA A 217 6.50 -28.00 -2.54
N LYS A 218 5.35 -28.29 -1.88
CA LYS A 218 4.81 -29.66 -1.84
C LYS A 218 4.39 -30.16 -3.22
N ARG A 219 3.84 -29.29 -4.06
CA ARG A 219 3.47 -29.65 -5.44
C ARG A 219 4.70 -30.00 -6.27
N GLN A 220 5.80 -29.28 -6.11
CA GLN A 220 7.07 -29.57 -6.80
C GLN A 220 7.65 -30.90 -6.34
N GLU A 221 7.68 -31.20 -5.03
CA GLU A 221 8.12 -32.50 -4.50
C GLU A 221 7.31 -33.68 -5.09
N THR A 222 6.02 -33.49 -5.33
CA THR A 222 5.14 -34.55 -5.89
C THR A 222 5.35 -34.72 -7.40
N THR A 223 5.76 -33.66 -8.11
CA THR A 223 5.97 -33.64 -9.57
C THR A 223 7.37 -34.12 -9.96
N ASP A 224 8.38 -33.91 -9.13
CA ASP A 224 9.79 -34.33 -9.37
C ASP A 224 9.97 -35.86 -9.41
N THR A 225 8.95 -36.61 -9.01
CA THR A 225 8.96 -38.11 -9.10
C THR A 225 8.68 -38.58 -10.56
N SER A 226 8.35 -37.73 -11.50
CA SER A 226 7.84 -38.17 -12.83
C SER A 226 8.32 -37.40 -14.07
N VAL A 227 9.02 -36.27 -13.98
CA VAL A 227 9.47 -35.53 -15.18
C VAL A 227 10.76 -34.73 -14.90
N HIS A 228 11.74 -34.83 -15.78
CA HIS A 228 12.93 -33.96 -15.80
C HIS A 228 12.54 -32.48 -15.70
N PRO A 229 13.24 -31.65 -14.90
CA PRO A 229 12.96 -30.25 -14.81
C PRO A 229 13.22 -29.58 -16.16
N THR A 230 12.15 -29.23 -16.86
CA THR A 230 12.29 -28.20 -17.89
C THR A 230 12.60 -26.92 -17.11
N GLU A 231 13.87 -26.53 -17.08
CA GLU A 231 14.27 -25.20 -16.62
C GLU A 231 13.34 -24.19 -17.29
N SER A 232 12.37 -23.69 -16.54
CA SER A 232 11.70 -22.46 -16.93
C SER A 232 12.78 -21.38 -16.85
N THR A 233 13.49 -21.17 -17.95
CA THR A 233 14.30 -19.98 -18.16
C THR A 233 13.38 -18.82 -17.89
N HIS A 234 13.47 -18.30 -16.67
CA HIS A 234 12.78 -17.08 -16.28
C HIS A 234 13.23 -16.05 -17.31
N ASP A 235 12.35 -15.76 -18.27
CA ASP A 235 12.69 -14.85 -19.36
C ASP A 235 12.86 -13.45 -18.76
N ARG A 236 14.09 -13.17 -18.31
CA ARG A 236 14.48 -11.88 -17.74
C ARG A 236 14.14 -10.73 -18.70
N ARG A 237 14.08 -11.02 -20.00
CA ARG A 237 13.70 -10.03 -21.02
C ARG A 237 12.25 -9.59 -20.84
N GLY A 238 11.32 -10.51 -20.57
CA GLY A 238 9.91 -10.18 -20.29
C GLY A 238 9.76 -9.28 -19.07
N VAL A 239 10.54 -9.51 -18.00
CA VAL A 239 10.54 -8.66 -16.81
C VAL A 239 11.07 -7.26 -17.13
N TYR A 240 12.17 -7.13 -17.87
CA TYR A 240 12.70 -5.82 -18.24
C TYR A 240 11.78 -5.05 -19.19
N VAL A 241 11.20 -5.72 -20.19
CA VAL A 241 10.23 -5.11 -21.09
C VAL A 241 8.99 -4.65 -20.33
N GLY A 242 8.45 -5.50 -19.44
CA GLY A 242 7.30 -5.14 -18.59
C GLY A 242 7.60 -3.95 -17.68
N ALA A 243 8.78 -3.91 -17.04
CA ALA A 243 9.20 -2.80 -16.21
C ALA A 243 9.35 -1.50 -17.03
N PHE A 244 9.94 -1.57 -18.22
CA PHE A 244 10.11 -0.42 -19.10
C PHE A 244 8.77 0.16 -19.56
N VAL A 245 7.82 -0.70 -19.98
CA VAL A 245 6.47 -0.28 -20.37
C VAL A 245 5.73 0.36 -19.21
N MET A 246 5.85 -0.19 -17.99
CA MET A 246 5.23 0.39 -16.80
C MET A 246 5.81 1.78 -16.48
N ILE A 247 7.12 1.94 -16.56
CA ILE A 247 7.79 3.24 -16.33
C ILE A 247 7.32 4.28 -17.33
N LEU A 248 7.31 3.95 -18.63
CA LEU A 248 6.84 4.86 -19.67
C LEU A 248 5.37 5.25 -19.49
N SER A 249 4.51 4.27 -19.21
CA SER A 249 3.09 4.50 -18.95
C SER A 249 2.88 5.43 -17.74
N GLN A 250 3.65 5.24 -16.68
CA GLN A 250 3.58 6.07 -15.48
C GLN A 250 4.07 7.51 -15.76
N ILE A 251 5.15 7.68 -16.51
CA ILE A 251 5.64 9.02 -16.89
C ILE A 251 4.58 9.76 -17.70
N VAL A 252 3.98 9.11 -18.71
CA VAL A 252 2.92 9.72 -19.53
C VAL A 252 1.70 10.08 -18.68
N MET A 253 1.27 9.19 -17.78
CA MET A 253 0.13 9.45 -16.90
C MET A 253 0.38 10.67 -15.99
N VAL A 254 1.55 10.74 -15.37
CA VAL A 254 1.92 11.87 -14.50
C VAL A 254 2.03 13.17 -15.30
N ALA A 255 2.66 13.12 -16.49
CA ALA A 255 2.78 14.30 -17.36
C ALA A 255 1.41 14.85 -17.77
N ILE A 256 0.47 14.00 -18.14
CA ILE A 256 -0.90 14.42 -18.48
C ILE A 256 -1.59 15.02 -17.24
N MET A 257 -1.47 14.38 -16.08
CA MET A 257 -2.10 14.82 -14.84
C MET A 257 -1.57 16.18 -14.35
N THR A 258 -0.29 16.46 -14.59
CA THR A 258 0.35 17.72 -14.19
C THR A 258 0.15 18.86 -15.19
N MET A 259 -0.13 18.53 -16.46
CA MET A 259 -0.32 19.51 -17.55
C MET A 259 -1.78 19.84 -17.81
N THR A 260 -2.72 19.11 -17.21
CA THR A 260 -4.16 19.40 -17.36
C THR A 260 -4.59 20.27 -16.19
N PRO A 261 -5.01 21.54 -16.46
CA PRO A 261 -5.43 22.50 -15.43
C PRO A 261 -6.71 22.07 -14.73
#